data_0447df97eaa8028b7c8a1cb26ff45fc8
#
_entry.id   0447df97eaa8028b7c8a1cb26ff45fc8
#
_cell.length_a   1.000
_cell.length_b   1.000
_cell.length_c   1.000
_cell.angle_alpha   90.00
_cell.angle_beta   90.00
_cell.angle_gamma   90.00
#
_symmetry.space_group_name_H-M   'P 1'
#
loop_
_entity.id
_entity.type
_entity.pdbx_description
1 polymer ?
#
loop_
_entity_poly.entity_id
_entity_poly.type
_entity_poly.pdbx_seq_one_letter_code
_entity_poly.pdbx_strand_id
1 'polypeptide(L)'
;GNFGENYCFGLEQLPAKGDTLFITGGEKDVLSLAAHGFHAICFNSETVTIPPTLVYRLTFRFKHIILLFDMDKTGKESSRKQEKLLEEFGVKRLLLPLPGTKEEKDISDYFKAGNTREDFLKLFIEFLDNLYSDTLIMLKSCEIDFNNPPAKAQEIISAGDVPLGTQGNLFGITGGEGTGKSNYVAAIVAGCICPAGADIDTLGIQITANGRHKAVLLYDTEQSEVQLFKNVSNLLARAKQPDKPDELKAFCLTGMSRKERLNAIVQ
;
A
#
# COMPACT_ATOMS: atom_id res chain seq x y z
N GLY A 1 -7.66 -18.94 35.50
CA GLY A 1 -6.37 -18.27 35.65
C GLY A 1 -6.24 -17.19 34.62
N ASN A 2 -5.77 -16.00 35.00
CA ASN A 2 -5.41 -14.97 34.02
C ASN A 2 -4.16 -15.43 33.26
N PHE A 3 -4.34 -15.92 32.06
CA PHE A 3 -3.25 -16.13 31.13
C PHE A 3 -2.75 -14.75 30.66
N GLY A 4 -1.42 -14.54 30.58
CA GLY A 4 -0.82 -13.27 30.23
C GLY A 4 -1.21 -12.79 28.82
N GLU A 5 -0.98 -11.53 28.52
CA GLU A 5 -1.33 -10.85 27.25
C GLU A 5 -0.76 -11.54 25.99
N ASN A 6 0.19 -12.47 26.13
CA ASN A 6 0.85 -13.19 25.04
C ASN A 6 0.41 -14.65 24.88
N TYR A 7 -0.68 -15.06 25.53
CA TYR A 7 -1.17 -16.44 25.40
C TYR A 7 -1.63 -16.71 23.97
N CYS A 8 -1.06 -17.76 23.36
CA CYS A 8 -1.47 -18.26 22.06
C CYS A 8 -1.40 -19.79 22.07
N PHE A 9 -2.57 -20.43 22.11
CA PHE A 9 -2.68 -21.89 22.12
C PHE A 9 -2.38 -22.44 20.73
N GLY A 10 -1.65 -23.54 20.66
CA GLY A 10 -1.31 -24.23 19.40
C GLY A 10 -0.06 -23.69 18.67
N LEU A 11 0.51 -22.56 19.08
CA LEU A 11 1.62 -21.92 18.38
C LEU A 11 2.88 -22.79 18.30
N GLU A 12 3.22 -23.48 19.39
CA GLU A 12 4.43 -24.33 19.47
C GLU A 12 4.33 -25.61 18.64
N GLN A 13 3.10 -26.04 18.32
CA GLN A 13 2.81 -27.24 17.55
C GLN A 13 2.81 -27.02 16.03
N LEU A 14 2.91 -25.77 15.61
CA LEU A 14 2.89 -25.43 14.20
C LEU A 14 4.16 -25.89 13.47
N PRO A 15 4.06 -26.46 12.26
CA PRO A 15 5.22 -26.81 11.45
C PRO A 15 6.02 -25.57 11.04
N ALA A 16 7.27 -25.75 10.66
CA ALA A 16 8.12 -24.66 10.18
C ALA A 16 7.54 -23.99 8.92
N LYS A 17 6.82 -24.72 8.07
CA LYS A 17 6.10 -24.24 6.87
C LYS A 17 4.80 -25.00 6.68
N GLY A 18 3.81 -24.34 6.13
CA GLY A 18 2.51 -24.92 5.80
C GLY A 18 1.77 -24.07 4.76
N ASP A 19 0.70 -24.62 4.17
CA ASP A 19 -0.11 -23.86 3.23
C ASP A 19 -1.08 -22.92 3.94
N THR A 20 -1.80 -23.42 4.92
CA THR A 20 -2.85 -22.64 5.60
C THR A 20 -2.74 -22.74 7.11
N LEU A 21 -2.93 -21.62 7.78
CA LEU A 21 -3.10 -21.50 9.22
C LEU A 21 -4.47 -20.88 9.51
N PHE A 22 -5.26 -21.55 10.35
CA PHE A 22 -6.50 -21.00 10.87
C PHE A 22 -6.27 -20.33 12.24
N ILE A 23 -6.88 -19.18 12.46
CA ILE A 23 -6.97 -18.53 13.76
C ILE A 23 -8.42 -18.58 14.22
N THR A 24 -8.68 -19.30 15.31
CA THR A 24 -10.04 -19.60 15.81
C THR A 24 -10.38 -18.81 17.06
N GLY A 25 -11.64 -18.89 17.50
CA GLY A 25 -12.15 -18.25 18.69
C GLY A 25 -11.75 -18.93 20.00
N GLY A 26 -11.42 -20.23 19.97
CA GLY A 26 -11.16 -21.02 21.17
C GLY A 26 -10.33 -22.27 20.96
N GLU A 27 -9.83 -22.81 22.08
CA GLU A 27 -8.96 -24.01 22.10
C GLU A 27 -9.67 -25.25 21.57
N LYS A 28 -10.99 -25.40 21.86
CA LYS A 28 -11.81 -26.50 21.34
C LYS A 28 -11.74 -26.58 19.81
N ASP A 29 -11.78 -25.44 19.15
CA ASP A 29 -11.77 -25.35 17.70
C ASP A 29 -10.38 -25.66 17.12
N VAL A 30 -9.32 -25.24 17.81
CA VAL A 30 -7.96 -25.62 17.47
C VAL A 30 -7.79 -27.14 17.51
N LEU A 31 -8.25 -27.79 18.59
CA LEU A 31 -8.18 -29.24 18.74
C LEU A 31 -9.04 -29.96 17.68
N SER A 32 -10.22 -29.44 17.39
CA SER A 32 -11.11 -29.98 16.36
C SER A 32 -10.46 -29.92 14.96
N LEU A 33 -9.89 -28.77 14.59
CA LEU A 33 -9.16 -28.63 13.33
C LEU A 33 -7.92 -29.53 13.26
N ALA A 34 -7.15 -29.61 14.35
CA ALA A 34 -5.98 -30.49 14.42
C ALA A 34 -6.35 -31.97 14.24
N ALA A 35 -7.46 -32.43 14.84
CA ALA A 35 -7.99 -33.79 14.66
C ALA A 35 -8.36 -34.10 13.20
N HIS A 36 -8.69 -33.06 12.39
CA HIS A 36 -8.97 -33.17 10.97
C HIS A 36 -7.76 -32.84 10.08
N GLY A 37 -6.54 -32.69 10.67
CA GLY A 37 -5.30 -32.47 9.93
C GLY A 37 -5.08 -31.04 9.45
N PHE A 38 -5.68 -30.05 10.09
CA PHE A 38 -5.47 -28.64 9.81
C PHE A 38 -4.62 -27.97 10.89
N HIS A 39 -3.86 -26.96 10.52
CA HIS A 39 -3.08 -26.15 11.45
C HIS A 39 -3.92 -24.98 11.97
N ALA A 40 -3.99 -24.87 13.27
CA ALA A 40 -4.77 -23.80 13.89
C ALA A 40 -4.12 -23.29 15.18
N ILE A 41 -4.42 -22.04 15.51
CA ILE A 41 -4.10 -21.40 16.79
C ILE A 41 -5.29 -20.60 17.30
N CYS A 42 -5.31 -20.28 18.58
CA CYS A 42 -6.25 -19.30 19.13
C CYS A 42 -5.59 -18.47 20.24
N PHE A 43 -6.24 -17.37 20.56
CA PHE A 43 -5.91 -16.49 21.68
C PHE A 43 -6.90 -16.69 22.84
N ASN A 44 -6.73 -15.98 23.96
CA ASN A 44 -7.58 -16.10 25.14
C ASN A 44 -9.07 -15.86 24.87
N SER A 45 -9.40 -15.09 23.82
CA SER A 45 -10.77 -14.76 23.45
C SER A 45 -10.77 -14.19 22.02
N GLU A 46 -11.89 -14.35 21.30
CA GLU A 46 -12.13 -13.72 20.00
C GLU A 46 -12.04 -12.19 20.00
N THR A 47 -12.24 -11.56 21.16
CA THR A 47 -12.21 -10.10 21.31
C THR A 47 -10.81 -9.54 21.55
N VAL A 48 -9.84 -10.41 21.85
CA VAL A 48 -8.43 -10.00 22.03
C VAL A 48 -7.83 -9.58 20.70
N THR A 49 -7.11 -8.46 20.70
CA THR A 49 -6.41 -8.00 19.51
C THR A 49 -5.26 -8.95 19.18
N ILE A 50 -5.29 -9.50 17.98
CA ILE A 50 -4.23 -10.37 17.47
C ILE A 50 -2.98 -9.51 17.22
N PRO A 51 -1.81 -9.85 17.82
CA PRO A 51 -0.60 -9.04 17.63
C PRO A 51 -0.12 -9.04 16.18
N PRO A 52 -0.06 -7.88 15.49
CA PRO A 52 0.39 -7.78 14.10
C PRO A 52 1.81 -8.32 13.89
N THR A 53 2.69 -8.13 14.88
CA THR A 53 4.07 -8.64 14.84
C THR A 53 4.15 -10.17 14.81
N LEU A 54 3.23 -10.86 15.48
CA LEU A 54 3.13 -12.32 15.41
C LEU A 54 2.64 -12.75 14.04
N VAL A 55 1.57 -12.12 13.54
CA VAL A 55 1.01 -12.42 12.20
C VAL A 55 2.06 -12.21 11.13
N TYR A 56 2.79 -11.09 11.14
CA TYR A 56 3.91 -10.85 10.23
C TYR A 56 4.91 -12.01 10.21
N ARG A 57 5.31 -12.53 11.37
CA ARG A 57 6.20 -13.70 11.47
C ARG A 57 5.56 -14.97 10.89
N LEU A 58 4.26 -15.16 11.04
CA LEU A 58 3.53 -16.31 10.54
C LEU A 58 3.37 -16.29 9.00
N THR A 59 3.36 -15.10 8.36
CA THR A 59 3.33 -15.00 6.90
C THR A 59 4.57 -15.60 6.22
N PHE A 60 5.70 -15.72 6.92
CA PHE A 60 6.89 -16.43 6.40
C PHE A 60 6.78 -17.96 6.49
N ARG A 61 5.79 -18.45 7.24
CA ARG A 61 5.56 -19.89 7.47
C ARG A 61 4.35 -20.43 6.72
N PHE A 62 3.32 -19.62 6.52
CA PHE A 62 2.06 -20.02 5.91
C PHE A 62 1.69 -19.10 4.75
N LYS A 63 1.19 -19.69 3.65
CA LYS A 63 0.73 -18.93 2.48
C LYS A 63 -0.59 -18.21 2.76
N HIS A 64 -1.47 -18.85 3.52
CA HIS A 64 -2.79 -18.33 3.88
C HIS A 64 -2.94 -18.30 5.39
N ILE A 65 -3.35 -17.16 5.93
CA ILE A 65 -3.74 -17.00 7.33
C ILE A 65 -5.21 -16.60 7.34
N ILE A 66 -6.05 -17.47 7.91
CA ILE A 66 -7.51 -17.37 7.81
C ILE A 66 -8.12 -17.25 9.21
N LEU A 67 -8.91 -16.21 9.43
CA LEU A 67 -9.73 -16.09 10.64
C LEU A 67 -10.97 -16.98 10.49
N LEU A 68 -11.16 -17.87 11.44
CA LEU A 68 -12.28 -18.80 11.50
C LEU A 68 -12.94 -18.70 12.89
N PHE A 69 -13.66 -17.60 13.11
CA PHE A 69 -14.32 -17.28 14.38
C PHE A 69 -15.77 -17.76 14.37
N ASP A 70 -16.40 -17.69 15.53
CA ASP A 70 -17.80 -18.08 15.71
C ASP A 70 -18.74 -17.33 14.75
N MET A 71 -19.80 -17.99 14.32
CA MET A 71 -20.82 -17.40 13.43
C MET A 71 -21.87 -16.59 14.19
N ASP A 72 -21.76 -16.44 15.49
CA ASP A 72 -22.60 -15.54 16.27
C ASP A 72 -22.23 -14.05 16.02
N LYS A 73 -23.01 -13.14 16.60
CA LYS A 73 -22.79 -11.69 16.39
C LYS A 73 -21.40 -11.24 16.83
N THR A 74 -20.94 -11.73 17.99
CA THR A 74 -19.64 -11.35 18.56
C THR A 74 -18.48 -11.82 17.68
N GLY A 75 -18.48 -13.08 17.28
CA GLY A 75 -17.43 -13.65 16.42
C GLY A 75 -17.38 -12.99 15.04
N LYS A 76 -18.53 -12.71 14.43
CA LYS A 76 -18.61 -11.98 13.15
C LYS A 76 -18.07 -10.56 13.24
N GLU A 77 -18.40 -9.81 14.31
CA GLU A 77 -17.88 -8.45 14.52
C GLU A 77 -16.39 -8.45 14.83
N SER A 78 -15.94 -9.37 15.67
CA SER A 78 -14.54 -9.51 16.05
C SER A 78 -13.68 -9.92 14.85
N SER A 79 -14.09 -10.95 14.09
CA SER A 79 -13.35 -11.37 12.89
C SER A 79 -13.23 -10.24 11.85
N ARG A 80 -14.29 -9.44 11.67
CA ARG A 80 -14.26 -8.28 10.76
C ARG A 80 -13.26 -7.19 11.20
N LYS A 81 -13.20 -6.93 12.52
CA LYS A 81 -12.22 -5.97 13.08
C LYS A 81 -10.79 -6.45 12.91
N GLN A 82 -10.55 -7.74 13.19
CA GLN A 82 -9.21 -8.33 13.05
C GLN A 82 -8.78 -8.39 11.57
N GLU A 83 -9.67 -8.77 10.65
CA GLU A 83 -9.39 -8.78 9.22
C GLU A 83 -8.93 -7.39 8.73
N LYS A 84 -9.64 -6.33 9.14
CA LYS A 84 -9.27 -4.95 8.79
C LYS A 84 -7.93 -4.53 9.41
N LEU A 85 -7.67 -4.91 10.65
CA LEU A 85 -6.42 -4.61 11.35
C LEU A 85 -5.21 -5.29 10.68
N LEU A 86 -5.41 -6.50 10.15
CA LEU A 86 -4.37 -7.37 9.62
C LEU A 86 -4.39 -7.44 8.08
N GLU A 87 -5.08 -6.51 7.43
CA GLU A 87 -5.27 -6.48 5.97
C GLU A 87 -3.93 -6.43 5.22
N GLU A 88 -2.97 -5.66 5.73
CA GLU A 88 -1.63 -5.54 5.14
C GLU A 88 -0.85 -6.87 5.09
N PHE A 89 -1.20 -7.85 5.94
CA PHE A 89 -0.61 -9.19 5.98
C PHE A 89 -1.38 -10.22 5.14
N GLY A 90 -2.41 -9.79 4.41
CA GLY A 90 -3.22 -10.67 3.58
C GLY A 90 -4.14 -11.61 4.37
N VAL A 91 -4.39 -11.33 5.65
CA VAL A 91 -5.30 -12.12 6.48
C VAL A 91 -6.73 -11.95 5.97
N LYS A 92 -7.44 -13.06 5.83
CA LYS A 92 -8.85 -13.11 5.39
C LYS A 92 -9.69 -13.89 6.38
N ARG A 93 -11.00 -13.70 6.35
CA ARG A 93 -11.93 -14.45 7.20
C ARG A 93 -12.80 -15.39 6.37
N LEU A 94 -12.91 -16.62 6.83
CA LEU A 94 -13.85 -17.61 6.32
C LEU A 94 -15.08 -17.65 7.21
N LEU A 95 -16.25 -17.54 6.60
CA LEU A 95 -17.53 -17.67 7.29
C LEU A 95 -18.09 -19.08 7.04
N LEU A 96 -18.37 -19.82 8.11
CA LEU A 96 -18.99 -21.12 8.01
C LEU A 96 -20.50 -20.99 7.66
N PRO A 97 -21.06 -21.94 6.92
CA PRO A 97 -22.49 -21.98 6.60
C PRO A 97 -23.31 -22.45 7.80
N LEU A 98 -23.15 -21.79 8.96
CA LEU A 98 -23.84 -22.09 10.20
C LEU A 98 -24.76 -20.94 10.61
N PRO A 99 -25.89 -21.23 11.28
CA PRO A 99 -26.86 -20.20 11.67
C PRO A 99 -26.33 -19.22 12.73
N GLY A 100 -25.29 -19.60 13.49
CA GLY A 100 -24.73 -18.79 14.57
C GLY A 100 -25.56 -18.87 15.88
N THR A 101 -26.27 -19.95 16.08
CA THR A 101 -26.97 -20.27 17.34
C THR A 101 -25.96 -20.77 18.37
N LYS A 102 -26.40 -20.97 19.62
CA LYS A 102 -25.54 -21.46 20.70
C LYS A 102 -24.93 -22.84 20.42
N GLU A 103 -25.67 -23.69 19.71
CA GLU A 103 -25.30 -25.08 19.41
C GLU A 103 -24.65 -25.25 18.01
N GLU A 104 -24.74 -24.24 17.13
CA GLU A 104 -24.27 -24.31 15.74
C GLU A 104 -23.59 -22.99 15.32
N LYS A 105 -22.40 -22.76 15.86
CA LYS A 105 -21.72 -21.48 15.63
C LYS A 105 -20.24 -21.58 15.26
N ASP A 106 -19.56 -22.64 15.62
CA ASP A 106 -18.12 -22.78 15.46
C ASP A 106 -17.73 -23.99 14.60
N ILE A 107 -16.45 -24.13 14.29
CA ILE A 107 -15.94 -25.23 13.46
C ILE A 107 -16.10 -26.60 14.15
N SER A 108 -16.07 -26.64 15.48
CA SER A 108 -16.31 -27.88 16.21
C SER A 108 -17.75 -28.32 16.05
N ASP A 109 -18.71 -27.40 16.09
CA ASP A 109 -20.12 -27.68 15.85
C ASP A 109 -20.35 -28.07 14.37
N TYR A 110 -19.62 -27.48 13.42
CA TYR A 110 -19.66 -27.87 12.00
C TYR A 110 -19.32 -29.35 11.81
N PHE A 111 -18.22 -29.83 12.42
CA PHE A 111 -17.84 -31.23 12.35
C PHE A 111 -18.77 -32.15 13.17
N LYS A 112 -19.25 -31.67 14.31
CA LYS A 112 -20.23 -32.40 15.13
C LYS A 112 -21.57 -32.63 14.42
N ALA A 113 -21.96 -31.73 13.53
CA ALA A 113 -23.12 -31.86 12.67
C ALA A 113 -22.97 -32.95 11.57
N GLY A 114 -21.83 -33.63 11.51
CA GLY A 114 -21.58 -34.73 10.60
C GLY A 114 -20.84 -34.33 9.33
N ASN A 115 -20.43 -33.06 9.20
CA ASN A 115 -19.60 -32.64 8.06
C ASN A 115 -18.19 -33.24 8.20
N THR A 116 -17.65 -33.67 7.09
CA THR A 116 -16.35 -34.32 7.02
C THR A 116 -15.20 -33.32 6.77
N ARG A 117 -13.97 -33.80 6.86
CA ARG A 117 -12.79 -33.05 6.43
C ARG A 117 -12.89 -32.63 4.96
N GLU A 118 -13.40 -33.51 4.12
CA GLU A 118 -13.59 -33.29 2.68
C GLU A 118 -14.61 -32.19 2.40
N ASP A 119 -15.69 -32.13 3.16
CA ASP A 119 -16.70 -31.05 3.07
C ASP A 119 -16.10 -29.71 3.45
N PHE A 120 -15.30 -29.67 4.50
CA PHE A 120 -14.60 -28.43 4.89
C PHE A 120 -13.54 -28.00 3.87
N LEU A 121 -12.78 -28.96 3.31
CA LEU A 121 -11.82 -28.65 2.22
C LEU A 121 -12.52 -28.08 1.00
N LYS A 122 -13.66 -28.64 0.60
CA LYS A 122 -14.44 -28.13 -0.53
C LYS A 122 -14.90 -26.69 -0.28
N LEU A 123 -15.47 -26.42 0.90
CA LEU A 123 -15.85 -25.06 1.31
C LEU A 123 -14.65 -24.09 1.26
N PHE A 124 -13.50 -24.54 1.73
CA PHE A 124 -12.28 -23.71 1.78
C PHE A 124 -11.72 -23.45 0.38
N ILE A 125 -11.74 -24.44 -0.52
CA ILE A 125 -11.32 -24.25 -1.92
C ILE A 125 -12.24 -23.25 -2.62
N GLU A 126 -13.56 -23.40 -2.48
CA GLU A 126 -14.52 -22.42 -3.04
C GLU A 126 -14.28 -20.99 -2.50
N PHE A 127 -13.95 -20.87 -1.22
CA PHE A 127 -13.59 -19.60 -0.62
C PHE A 127 -12.31 -19.00 -1.25
N LEU A 128 -11.25 -19.81 -1.45
CA LEU A 128 -10.01 -19.35 -2.08
C LEU A 128 -10.24 -18.97 -3.55
N ASP A 129 -11.00 -19.74 -4.30
CA ASP A 129 -11.32 -19.46 -5.70
C ASP A 129 -12.06 -18.11 -5.83
N ASN A 130 -13.03 -17.84 -4.96
CA ASN A 130 -13.72 -16.56 -4.91
C ASN A 130 -12.78 -15.40 -4.54
N LEU A 131 -11.87 -15.63 -3.57
CA LEU A 131 -10.91 -14.62 -3.13
C LEU A 131 -9.92 -14.23 -4.25
N TYR A 132 -9.50 -15.21 -5.06
CA TYR A 132 -8.54 -14.97 -6.14
C TYR A 132 -9.20 -14.54 -7.45
N SER A 133 -10.49 -14.79 -7.66
CA SER A 133 -11.19 -14.39 -8.87
C SER A 133 -11.12 -12.87 -9.10
N ASP A 134 -11.35 -12.07 -8.07
CA ASP A 134 -11.26 -10.61 -8.15
C ASP A 134 -9.82 -10.15 -8.46
N THR A 135 -8.83 -10.79 -7.85
CA THR A 135 -7.42 -10.52 -8.11
C THR A 135 -7.03 -10.88 -9.55
N LEU A 136 -7.50 -12.00 -10.07
CA LEU A 136 -7.27 -12.42 -11.45
C LEU A 136 -7.94 -11.48 -12.45
N ILE A 137 -9.16 -11.00 -12.17
CA ILE A 137 -9.84 -9.99 -12.97
C ILE A 137 -9.04 -8.70 -13.02
N MET A 138 -8.54 -8.23 -11.86
CA MET A 138 -7.67 -7.05 -11.77
C MET A 138 -6.36 -7.26 -12.55
N LEU A 139 -5.68 -8.39 -12.40
CA LEU A 139 -4.46 -8.72 -13.14
C LEU A 139 -4.71 -8.73 -14.64
N LYS A 140 -5.82 -9.31 -15.08
CA LYS A 140 -6.19 -9.34 -16.50
C LYS A 140 -6.43 -7.94 -17.06
N SER A 141 -6.98 -7.01 -16.27
CA SER A 141 -7.13 -5.61 -16.67
C SER A 141 -5.81 -4.84 -16.73
N CYS A 142 -4.77 -5.34 -16.08
CA CYS A 142 -3.42 -4.76 -16.09
C CYS A 142 -2.49 -5.44 -17.11
N GLU A 143 -2.95 -6.49 -17.80
CA GLU A 143 -2.16 -7.20 -18.80
C GLU A 143 -1.88 -6.29 -20.00
N ILE A 144 -0.61 -6.21 -20.40
CA ILE A 144 -0.19 -5.39 -21.53
C ILE A 144 -0.56 -6.13 -22.83
N ASP A 145 -1.38 -5.50 -23.66
CA ASP A 145 -1.68 -5.98 -24.99
C ASP A 145 -0.55 -5.58 -25.96
N PHE A 146 0.29 -6.55 -26.31
CA PHE A 146 1.40 -6.33 -27.26
C PHE A 146 0.94 -6.08 -28.69
N ASN A 147 -0.32 -6.41 -29.03
CA ASN A 147 -0.89 -6.12 -30.35
C ASN A 147 -1.42 -4.68 -30.44
N ASN A 148 -1.64 -4.05 -29.26
CA ASN A 148 -2.11 -2.68 -29.17
C ASN A 148 -1.27 -1.91 -28.11
N PRO A 149 0.00 -1.62 -28.43
CA PRO A 149 0.91 -1.01 -27.46
C PRO A 149 0.41 0.38 -27.03
N PRO A 150 0.59 0.74 -25.75
CA PRO A 150 0.20 2.06 -25.27
C PRO A 150 0.97 3.16 -26.02
N ALA A 151 0.33 4.32 -26.18
CA ALA A 151 0.98 5.49 -26.75
C ALA A 151 2.25 5.86 -25.94
N LYS A 152 3.29 6.28 -26.65
CA LYS A 152 4.51 6.77 -25.98
C LYS A 152 4.17 7.94 -25.04
N ALA A 153 4.66 7.88 -23.82
CA ALA A 153 4.53 9.00 -22.91
C ALA A 153 5.22 10.24 -23.48
N GLN A 154 4.59 11.40 -23.35
CA GLN A 154 5.16 12.68 -23.81
C GLN A 154 6.44 12.97 -23.05
N GLU A 155 7.53 13.23 -23.76
CA GLU A 155 8.79 13.68 -23.19
C GLU A 155 8.65 15.12 -22.71
N ILE A 156 9.05 15.37 -21.47
CA ILE A 156 9.00 16.70 -20.85
C ILE A 156 10.41 17.24 -20.64
N ILE A 157 11.35 16.36 -20.30
CA ILE A 157 12.75 16.69 -20.02
C ILE A 157 13.63 15.71 -20.79
N SER A 158 14.59 16.24 -21.58
CA SER A 158 15.59 15.42 -22.25
C SER A 158 16.98 16.07 -22.22
N ALA A 159 18.01 15.27 -22.42
CA ALA A 159 19.40 15.72 -22.63
C ALA A 159 19.86 15.15 -23.97
N GLY A 160 19.95 16.00 -24.98
CA GLY A 160 20.10 15.55 -26.35
C GLY A 160 18.92 14.64 -26.75
N ASP A 161 19.21 13.45 -27.31
CA ASP A 161 18.20 12.47 -27.73
C ASP A 161 17.76 11.52 -26.61
N VAL A 162 18.22 11.74 -25.36
CA VAL A 162 17.90 10.87 -24.23
C VAL A 162 16.77 11.48 -23.38
N PRO A 163 15.58 10.85 -23.33
CA PRO A 163 14.51 11.29 -22.45
C PRO A 163 14.88 11.04 -21.00
N LEU A 164 14.86 12.09 -20.17
CA LEU A 164 15.12 12.02 -18.74
C LEU A 164 13.83 12.01 -17.91
N GLY A 165 12.79 12.70 -18.39
CA GLY A 165 11.50 12.79 -17.72
C GLY A 165 10.35 12.80 -18.71
N THR A 166 9.35 11.95 -18.45
CA THR A 166 8.15 11.84 -19.27
C THR A 166 6.89 12.09 -18.43
N GLN A 167 5.79 12.43 -19.08
CA GLN A 167 4.53 12.63 -18.39
C GLN A 167 4.10 11.37 -17.61
N GLY A 168 3.71 11.55 -16.33
CA GLY A 168 3.25 10.48 -15.44
C GLY A 168 4.36 9.70 -14.74
N ASN A 169 5.65 10.04 -14.95
CA ASN A 169 6.78 9.38 -14.31
C ASN A 169 7.45 10.26 -13.25
N LEU A 170 8.13 9.60 -12.31
CA LEU A 170 9.01 10.25 -11.35
C LEU A 170 10.42 10.36 -11.93
N PHE A 171 11.01 11.54 -11.80
CA PHE A 171 12.39 11.81 -12.15
C PHE A 171 13.15 12.27 -10.91
N GLY A 172 14.31 11.66 -10.62
CA GLY A 172 15.13 11.93 -9.46
C GLY A 172 16.48 12.51 -9.83
N ILE A 173 16.88 13.61 -9.16
CA ILE A 173 18.21 14.19 -9.26
C ILE A 173 18.95 13.90 -7.95
N THR A 174 20.06 13.17 -8.00
CA THR A 174 20.88 12.83 -6.84
C THR A 174 22.27 13.42 -6.98
N GLY A 175 22.94 13.63 -5.85
CA GLY A 175 24.32 14.16 -5.81
C GLY A 175 24.66 14.63 -4.39
N GLY A 176 25.95 14.78 -4.12
CA GLY A 176 26.45 15.29 -2.85
C GLY A 176 26.01 16.73 -2.56
N GLU A 177 26.37 17.24 -1.39
CA GLU A 177 26.18 18.64 -1.02
C GLU A 177 26.99 19.55 -1.97
N GLY A 178 26.44 20.70 -2.34
CA GLY A 178 27.13 21.67 -3.20
C GLY A 178 27.22 21.29 -4.69
N THR A 179 26.71 20.16 -5.14
CA THR A 179 26.80 19.69 -6.54
C THR A 179 25.87 20.40 -7.54
N GLY A 180 25.06 21.37 -7.08
CA GLY A 180 24.23 22.17 -7.97
C GLY A 180 22.83 21.58 -8.25
N LYS A 181 22.35 20.57 -7.51
CA LYS A 181 21.00 19.97 -7.67
C LYS A 181 19.88 21.04 -7.76
N SER A 182 19.88 21.98 -6.82
CA SER A 182 18.87 23.06 -6.79
C SER A 182 18.95 23.96 -8.02
N ASN A 183 20.14 24.14 -8.59
CA ASN A 183 20.33 24.90 -9.82
C ASN A 183 19.74 24.15 -11.03
N TYR A 184 19.87 22.82 -11.08
CA TYR A 184 19.20 21.99 -12.09
C TYR A 184 17.69 22.04 -11.97
N VAL A 185 17.14 21.93 -10.76
CA VAL A 185 15.70 22.09 -10.52
C VAL A 185 15.22 23.48 -10.98
N ALA A 186 15.97 24.54 -10.66
CA ALA A 186 15.65 25.89 -11.09
C ALA A 186 15.69 26.03 -12.62
N ALA A 187 16.63 25.39 -13.31
CA ALA A 187 16.70 25.39 -14.78
C ALA A 187 15.49 24.66 -15.39
N ILE A 188 15.09 23.51 -14.83
CA ILE A 188 13.90 22.76 -15.28
C ILE A 188 12.63 23.60 -15.13
N VAL A 189 12.43 24.20 -13.95
CA VAL A 189 11.25 25.03 -13.71
C VAL A 189 11.25 26.27 -14.58
N ALA A 190 12.42 26.92 -14.77
CA ALA A 190 12.56 28.05 -15.67
C ALA A 190 12.17 27.70 -17.11
N GLY A 191 12.62 26.53 -17.61
CA GLY A 191 12.24 26.04 -18.92
C GLY A 191 10.74 25.73 -19.07
N CYS A 192 10.09 25.31 -18.00
CA CYS A 192 8.64 25.10 -18.01
C CYS A 192 7.84 26.39 -18.15
N ILE A 193 8.28 27.49 -17.51
CA ILE A 193 7.54 28.74 -17.39
C ILE A 193 8.04 29.89 -18.28
N CYS A 194 9.12 29.68 -19.04
CA CYS A 194 9.66 30.73 -19.91
C CYS A 194 8.67 31.12 -21.02
N PRO A 195 8.64 32.37 -21.47
CA PRO A 195 7.87 32.77 -22.63
C PRO A 195 8.22 31.96 -23.86
N ALA A 196 7.24 31.70 -24.71
CA ALA A 196 7.45 30.96 -25.94
C ALA A 196 8.57 31.62 -26.81
N GLY A 197 9.54 30.82 -27.23
CA GLY A 197 10.67 31.28 -28.04
C GLY A 197 11.76 32.02 -27.26
N ALA A 198 11.66 32.11 -25.92
CA ALA A 198 12.75 32.70 -25.13
C ALA A 198 13.97 31.79 -25.11
N ASP A 199 15.12 32.36 -25.46
CA ASP A 199 16.40 31.71 -25.29
C ASP A 199 16.85 31.86 -23.83
N ILE A 200 16.87 30.78 -23.10
CA ILE A 200 17.25 30.73 -21.68
C ILE A 200 18.29 29.65 -21.42
N ASP A 201 19.10 29.85 -20.38
CA ASP A 201 20.07 28.84 -19.93
C ASP A 201 19.36 27.74 -19.14
N THR A 202 19.18 26.58 -19.76
CA THR A 202 18.63 25.36 -19.16
C THR A 202 19.70 24.37 -18.73
N LEU A 203 20.95 24.76 -18.66
CA LEU A 203 22.10 23.88 -18.33
C LEU A 203 22.23 22.67 -19.27
N GLY A 204 21.90 22.85 -20.56
CA GLY A 204 21.97 21.79 -21.58
C GLY A 204 20.81 20.81 -21.57
N ILE A 205 19.77 21.05 -20.74
CA ILE A 205 18.55 20.24 -20.71
C ILE A 205 17.53 20.86 -21.67
N GLN A 206 16.87 20.01 -22.44
CA GLN A 206 15.72 20.40 -23.26
C GLN A 206 14.44 20.19 -22.42
N ILE A 207 13.57 21.19 -22.37
CA ILE A 207 12.39 21.18 -21.54
C ILE A 207 11.20 21.59 -22.40
N THR A 208 10.15 20.76 -22.37
CA THR A 208 8.88 21.10 -23.01
C THR A 208 8.19 22.21 -22.23
N ALA A 209 7.95 23.35 -22.87
CA ALA A 209 7.25 24.47 -22.27
C ALA A 209 5.83 24.08 -21.83
N ASN A 210 5.36 24.67 -20.74
CA ASN A 210 4.02 24.43 -20.19
C ASN A 210 2.93 25.18 -20.99
N GLY A 211 2.78 24.85 -22.26
CA GLY A 211 1.81 25.49 -23.15
C GLY A 211 0.35 25.32 -22.78
N ARG A 212 0.04 24.47 -21.77
CA ARG A 212 -1.32 24.28 -21.24
C ARG A 212 -1.56 25.07 -19.95
N HIS A 213 -0.61 25.88 -19.50
CA HIS A 213 -0.67 26.65 -18.25
C HIS A 213 -1.10 25.84 -17.02
N LYS A 214 -0.64 24.59 -16.95
CA LYS A 214 -0.87 23.72 -15.77
C LYS A 214 -0.05 24.24 -14.60
N ALA A 215 -0.52 23.95 -13.38
CA ALA A 215 0.22 24.30 -12.17
C ALA A 215 1.62 23.68 -12.16
N VAL A 216 2.60 24.51 -11.88
CA VAL A 216 3.98 24.11 -11.59
C VAL A 216 4.22 24.32 -10.11
N LEU A 217 4.36 23.24 -9.36
CA LEU A 217 4.46 23.27 -7.89
C LEU A 217 5.91 23.01 -7.48
N LEU A 218 6.48 23.94 -6.72
CA LEU A 218 7.81 23.83 -6.13
C LEU A 218 7.69 23.72 -4.61
N TYR A 219 8.02 22.58 -4.05
CA TYR A 219 8.04 22.31 -2.62
C TYR A 219 9.48 22.26 -2.11
N ASP A 220 9.82 23.14 -1.17
CA ASP A 220 11.13 23.15 -0.51
C ASP A 220 11.00 22.68 0.93
N THR A 221 11.77 21.67 1.31
CA THR A 221 11.74 21.04 2.64
C THR A 221 12.99 21.32 3.46
N GLU A 222 13.96 22.06 2.90
CA GLU A 222 15.28 22.25 3.52
C GLU A 222 15.61 23.72 3.78
N GLN A 223 15.19 24.61 2.90
CA GLN A 223 15.62 26.01 2.93
C GLN A 223 14.64 26.93 3.69
N SER A 224 15.16 28.01 4.26
CA SER A 224 14.31 29.04 4.86
C SER A 224 13.48 29.78 3.79
N GLU A 225 12.39 30.41 4.21
CA GLU A 225 11.53 31.24 3.31
C GLU A 225 12.34 32.31 2.56
N VAL A 226 13.28 32.97 3.25
CA VAL A 226 14.14 34.02 2.66
C VAL A 226 15.01 33.40 1.56
N GLN A 227 15.57 32.23 1.78
CA GLN A 227 16.41 31.57 0.78
C GLN A 227 15.57 31.05 -0.39
N LEU A 228 14.40 30.49 -0.13
CA LEU A 228 13.47 30.05 -1.17
C LEU A 228 13.02 31.24 -2.02
N PHE A 229 12.67 32.38 -1.41
CA PHE A 229 12.30 33.60 -2.13
C PHE A 229 13.42 34.04 -3.08
N LYS A 230 14.68 34.08 -2.61
CA LYS A 230 15.85 34.40 -3.42
C LYS A 230 16.03 33.42 -4.59
N ASN A 231 15.86 32.13 -4.33
CA ASN A 231 15.99 31.08 -5.35
C ASN A 231 14.89 31.21 -6.41
N VAL A 232 13.65 31.49 -6.02
CA VAL A 232 12.53 31.72 -6.95
C VAL A 232 12.77 33.01 -7.75
N SER A 233 13.28 34.09 -7.14
CA SER A 233 13.64 35.31 -7.86
C SER A 233 14.71 35.07 -8.93
N ASN A 234 15.74 34.28 -8.60
CA ASN A 234 16.79 33.90 -9.58
C ASN A 234 16.21 32.99 -10.69
N LEU A 235 15.27 32.10 -10.35
CA LEU A 235 14.59 31.25 -11.31
C LEU A 235 13.76 32.08 -12.29
N LEU A 236 13.01 33.08 -11.80
CA LEU A 236 12.22 33.99 -12.65
C LEU A 236 13.13 34.81 -13.58
N ALA A 237 14.26 35.33 -13.07
CA ALA A 237 15.25 36.03 -13.89
C ALA A 237 15.81 35.10 -14.99
N ARG A 238 16.13 33.84 -14.68
CA ARG A 238 16.55 32.82 -15.68
C ARG A 238 15.45 32.57 -16.71
N ALA A 239 14.20 32.46 -16.27
CA ALA A 239 13.05 32.26 -17.16
C ALA A 239 12.69 33.47 -18.00
N LYS A 240 13.37 34.62 -17.82
CA LYS A 240 13.02 35.92 -18.41
C LYS A 240 11.59 36.35 -18.12
N GLN A 241 11.09 36.00 -16.92
CA GLN A 241 9.79 36.41 -16.43
C GLN A 241 9.94 37.62 -15.53
N PRO A 242 9.35 38.79 -15.90
CA PRO A 242 9.41 40.00 -15.06
C PRO A 242 8.65 39.83 -13.75
N ASP A 243 7.55 39.06 -13.80
CA ASP A 243 6.68 38.78 -12.66
C ASP A 243 6.47 37.25 -12.51
N LYS A 244 6.08 36.81 -11.32
CA LYS A 244 5.78 35.42 -11.06
C LYS A 244 4.47 35.02 -11.76
N PRO A 245 4.51 34.09 -12.74
CA PRO A 245 3.31 33.64 -13.42
C PRO A 245 2.36 32.89 -12.45
N ASP A 246 1.06 32.94 -12.72
CA ASP A 246 0.04 32.37 -11.84
C ASP A 246 0.14 30.85 -11.69
N GLU A 247 0.61 30.17 -12.71
CA GLU A 247 0.84 28.73 -12.71
C GLU A 247 1.98 28.30 -11.78
N LEU A 248 2.96 29.15 -11.48
CA LEU A 248 4.04 28.81 -10.55
C LEU A 248 3.60 29.03 -9.11
N LYS A 249 3.64 27.99 -8.31
CA LYS A 249 3.41 28.04 -6.85
C LYS A 249 4.65 27.46 -6.14
N ALA A 250 5.22 28.22 -5.22
CA ALA A 250 6.38 27.79 -4.41
C ALA A 250 6.01 27.78 -2.92
N PHE A 251 6.35 26.70 -2.25
CA PHE A 251 5.99 26.46 -0.85
C PHE A 251 7.21 26.10 -0.03
N CYS A 252 7.42 26.81 1.09
CA CYS A 252 8.41 26.46 2.10
C CYS A 252 7.78 25.53 3.14
N LEU A 253 8.20 24.27 3.16
CA LEU A 253 7.63 23.25 4.04
C LEU A 253 8.52 22.91 5.25
N THR A 254 9.53 23.72 5.54
CA THR A 254 10.51 23.44 6.61
C THR A 254 9.86 23.38 7.99
N GLY A 255 8.80 24.17 8.25
CA GLY A 255 8.05 24.16 9.51
C GLY A 255 7.09 22.99 9.68
N MET A 256 6.87 22.17 8.65
CA MET A 256 5.92 21.06 8.68
C MET A 256 6.59 19.75 9.12
N SER A 257 5.85 18.92 9.86
CA SER A 257 6.24 17.54 10.15
C SER A 257 6.23 16.69 8.86
N ARG A 258 6.91 15.52 8.91
CA ARG A 258 6.93 14.59 7.76
C ARG A 258 5.52 14.23 7.26
N LYS A 259 4.59 13.98 8.18
CA LYS A 259 3.22 13.61 7.84
C LYS A 259 2.47 14.74 7.14
N GLU A 260 2.62 15.97 7.62
CA GLU A 260 2.02 17.15 7.00
C GLU A 260 2.59 17.41 5.61
N ARG A 261 3.91 17.27 5.42
CA ARG A 261 4.55 17.41 4.09
C ARG A 261 4.01 16.40 3.08
N LEU A 262 3.87 15.12 3.48
CA LEU A 262 3.29 14.10 2.61
C LEU A 262 1.84 14.42 2.25
N ASN A 263 1.04 14.87 3.21
CA ASN A 263 -0.34 15.27 2.95
C ASN A 263 -0.42 16.48 2.00
N ALA A 264 0.47 17.47 2.15
CA ALA A 264 0.50 18.66 1.29
C ALA A 264 0.88 18.32 -0.17
N ILE A 265 1.66 17.27 -0.41
CA ILE A 265 2.07 16.85 -1.76
C ILE A 265 0.96 16.03 -2.44
N VAL A 266 0.14 15.31 -1.68
CA VAL A 266 -0.92 14.42 -2.22
C VAL A 266 -2.22 15.17 -2.52
N GLN A 267 -2.46 16.34 -1.89
CA GLN A 267 -3.62 17.20 -2.17
C GLN A 267 -3.43 18.08 -3.40
#